data_6b16d4584a5478bb1915aa685e09482e
#
_entry.id   6b16d4584a5478bb1915aa685e09482e
#
_cell.length_a   1.000
_cell.length_b   1.000
_cell.length_c   1.000
_cell.angle_alpha   90.00
_cell.angle_beta   90.00
_cell.angle_gamma   90.00
#
_symmetry.space_group_name_H-M   'P 1'
#
loop_
_entity.id
_entity.type
_entity.pdbx_description
1 polymer ?
#
loop_
_entity_poly.entity_id
_entity_poly.type
_entity_poly.pdbx_seq_one_letter_code
_entity_poly.pdbx_strand_id
1 'polypeptide(L)'
;MIIEVCGPGCPRCQAAEKNVHQALKELGKELGEEAMVVEIKDIKQISARGVIMTPAVVIDGVKAFEGRIPSPEEVKNWIEARIC
;
A
#
# COMPACT_ATOMS: atom_id res chain seq x y z
N MET A 1 -11.64 1.34 2.28
CA MET A 1 -10.39 0.57 2.02
C MET A 1 -9.26 1.18 2.82
N ILE A 2 -8.54 0.37 3.55
CA ILE A 2 -7.39 0.82 4.33
C ILE A 2 -6.12 0.24 3.72
N ILE A 3 -5.21 1.12 3.31
CA ILE A 3 -3.95 0.74 2.70
C ILE A 3 -2.83 1.12 3.66
N GLU A 4 -2.10 0.14 4.12
CA GLU A 4 -1.00 0.35 5.06
C GLU A 4 0.33 0.20 4.33
N VAL A 5 1.14 1.25 4.38
CA VAL A 5 2.48 1.22 3.83
C VAL A 5 3.45 0.99 4.98
N CYS A 6 4.04 -0.18 5.01
CA CYS A 6 4.90 -0.62 6.11
C CYS A 6 6.37 -0.34 5.79
N GLY A 7 7.03 0.37 6.70
CA GLY A 7 8.44 0.66 6.57
C GLY A 7 8.89 1.77 7.50
N PRO A 8 10.21 1.86 7.77
CA PRO A 8 10.72 2.83 8.73
C PRO A 8 10.80 4.28 8.22
N GLY A 9 10.28 4.55 7.02
CA GLY A 9 10.30 5.90 6.46
C GLY A 9 11.51 6.20 5.58
N CYS A 10 12.21 5.16 5.11
CA CYS A 10 13.33 5.33 4.20
C CYS A 10 12.85 5.82 2.82
N PRO A 11 13.77 6.29 1.95
CA PRO A 11 13.37 6.77 0.62
C PRO A 11 12.55 5.77 -0.20
N ARG A 12 12.85 4.48 -0.10
CA ARG A 12 12.09 3.44 -0.79
C ARG A 12 10.66 3.34 -0.24
N CYS A 13 10.52 3.48 1.06
CA CYS A 13 9.21 3.44 1.70
C CYS A 13 8.36 4.64 1.26
N GLN A 14 8.99 5.81 1.16
CA GLN A 14 8.32 7.02 0.70
C GLN A 14 7.90 6.89 -0.76
N ALA A 15 8.75 6.27 -1.59
CA ALA A 15 8.42 6.04 -3.00
C ALA A 15 7.23 5.09 -3.13
N ALA A 16 7.17 4.05 -2.32
CA ALA A 16 6.04 3.13 -2.32
C ALA A 16 4.74 3.85 -1.94
N GLU A 17 4.80 4.68 -0.90
CA GLU A 17 3.64 5.45 -0.45
C GLU A 17 3.17 6.42 -1.54
N LYS A 18 4.11 7.11 -2.20
CA LYS A 18 3.79 8.03 -3.28
C LYS A 18 3.06 7.29 -4.42
N ASN A 19 3.53 6.10 -4.77
CA ASN A 19 2.93 5.33 -5.84
C ASN A 19 1.54 4.82 -5.44
N VAL A 20 1.32 4.49 -4.18
CA VAL A 20 0.01 4.12 -3.68
C VAL A 20 -0.95 5.30 -3.79
N HIS A 21 -0.52 6.50 -3.39
CA HIS A 21 -1.34 7.70 -3.51
C HIS A 21 -1.68 8.00 -4.98
N GLN A 22 -0.73 7.82 -5.88
CA GLN A 22 -0.96 8.04 -7.30
C GLN A 22 -2.01 7.07 -7.84
N ALA A 23 -1.92 5.80 -7.45
CA ALA A 23 -2.89 4.80 -7.86
C ALA A 23 -4.29 5.14 -7.37
N LEU A 24 -4.41 5.54 -6.10
CA LEU A 24 -5.70 5.92 -5.53
C LEU A 24 -6.29 7.15 -6.20
N LYS A 25 -5.44 8.10 -6.54
CA LYS A 25 -5.88 9.32 -7.23
C LYS A 25 -6.51 8.97 -8.57
N GLU A 26 -5.92 8.03 -9.30
CA GLU A 26 -6.45 7.59 -10.58
C GLU A 26 -7.74 6.78 -10.42
N LEU A 27 -7.81 5.94 -9.39
CA LEU A 27 -8.98 5.11 -9.12
C LEU A 27 -10.12 5.86 -8.43
N GLY A 28 -9.80 6.92 -7.69
CA GLY A 28 -10.78 7.65 -6.89
C GLY A 28 -11.97 8.15 -7.66
N LYS A 29 -11.78 8.48 -8.93
CA LYS A 29 -12.85 8.96 -9.78
C LYS A 29 -13.80 7.84 -10.22
N GLU A 30 -13.28 6.62 -10.31
CA GLU A 30 -14.08 5.49 -10.78
C GLU A 30 -14.82 4.81 -9.64
N LEU A 31 -14.15 4.68 -8.49
CA LEU A 31 -14.71 3.97 -7.36
C LEU A 31 -15.70 4.80 -6.55
N GLY A 32 -15.49 6.11 -6.50
CA GLY A 32 -16.32 6.98 -5.69
C GLY A 32 -16.25 6.68 -4.21
N GLU A 33 -15.27 5.91 -3.77
CA GLU A 33 -15.08 5.51 -2.39
C GLU A 33 -13.86 6.17 -1.78
N GLU A 34 -13.91 6.32 -0.46
CA GLU A 34 -12.77 6.83 0.28
C GLU A 34 -11.79 5.71 0.54
N ALA A 35 -10.53 5.98 0.33
CA ALA A 35 -9.45 5.09 0.68
C ALA A 35 -8.51 5.83 1.63
N MET A 36 -8.07 5.14 2.66
CA MET A 36 -7.17 5.72 3.66
C MET A 36 -5.80 5.08 3.54
N VAL A 37 -4.77 5.91 3.43
CA VAL A 37 -3.38 5.45 3.40
C VAL A 37 -2.76 5.73 4.75
N VAL A 38 -2.24 4.70 5.39
CA VAL A 38 -1.66 4.78 6.72
C VAL A 38 -0.20 4.32 6.65
N GLU A 39 0.69 5.09 7.27
CA GLU A 39 2.08 4.68 7.39
C GLU A 39 2.26 3.84 8.66
N ILE A 40 2.87 2.67 8.51
CA ILE A 40 3.18 1.81 9.65
C ILE A 40 4.70 1.77 9.78
N LYS A 41 5.21 2.48 10.78
CA LYS A 41 6.66 2.62 11.00
C LYS A 41 7.18 1.80 12.16
N ASP A 42 6.32 1.41 13.10
CA ASP A 42 6.70 0.63 14.27
C ASP A 42 7.02 -0.80 13.85
N ILE A 43 8.22 -1.26 14.15
CA ILE A 43 8.67 -2.58 13.74
C ILE A 43 7.81 -3.71 14.31
N LYS A 44 7.26 -3.52 15.50
CA LYS A 44 6.37 -4.52 16.10
C LYS A 44 5.07 -4.64 15.31
N GLN A 45 4.52 -3.51 14.89
CA GLN A 45 3.30 -3.50 14.10
C GLN A 45 3.54 -4.05 12.70
N ILE A 46 4.71 -3.76 12.12
CA ILE A 46 5.09 -4.29 10.82
C ILE A 46 5.17 -5.82 10.90
N SER A 47 5.85 -6.34 11.92
CA SER A 47 5.98 -7.78 12.13
C SER A 47 4.63 -8.45 12.37
N ALA A 48 3.74 -7.78 13.09
CA ALA A 48 2.40 -8.31 13.38
C ALA A 48 1.59 -8.54 12.11
N ARG A 49 1.92 -7.85 11.03
CA ARG A 49 1.25 -8.00 9.73
C ARG A 49 1.90 -9.07 8.86
N GLY A 50 2.88 -9.78 9.38
CA GLY A 50 3.59 -10.82 8.64
C GLY A 50 4.58 -10.26 7.64
N VAL A 51 4.98 -9.00 7.78
CA VAL A 51 5.93 -8.36 6.88
C VAL A 51 7.35 -8.63 7.34
N ILE A 52 8.17 -9.16 6.44
CA ILE A 52 9.56 -9.47 6.71
C ILE A 52 10.49 -8.46 6.04
N MET A 53 10.12 -8.01 4.84
CA MET A 53 10.92 -7.07 4.06
C MET A 53 10.14 -5.80 3.79
N THR A 54 10.78 -4.65 3.94
CA THR A 54 10.18 -3.35 3.67
C THR A 54 10.80 -2.71 2.44
N PRO A 55 10.07 -1.86 1.72
CA PRO A 55 8.68 -1.47 1.97
C PRO A 55 7.70 -2.59 1.64
N ALA A 56 6.56 -2.57 2.32
CA ALA A 56 5.48 -3.51 2.04
C ALA A 56 4.15 -2.76 2.04
N VAL A 57 3.19 -3.26 1.27
CA VAL A 57 1.86 -2.66 1.19
C VAL A 57 0.83 -3.70 1.59
N VAL A 58 0.03 -3.38 2.60
CA VAL A 58 -1.04 -4.24 3.09
C VAL A 58 -2.37 -3.53 2.82
N ILE A 59 -3.25 -4.19 2.09
CA ILE A 59 -4.53 -3.61 1.70
C ILE A 59 -5.66 -4.41 2.32
N ASP A 60 -6.42 -3.75 3.20
CA ASP A 60 -7.52 -4.37 3.95
C ASP A 60 -7.09 -5.68 4.63
N GLY A 61 -5.92 -5.65 5.24
CA GLY A 61 -5.39 -6.79 5.98
C GLY A 61 -4.70 -7.84 5.13
N VAL A 62 -4.64 -7.66 3.81
CA VAL A 62 -3.98 -8.61 2.90
C VAL A 62 -2.66 -8.02 2.41
N LYS A 63 -1.57 -8.75 2.59
CA LYS A 63 -0.26 -8.30 2.14
C LYS A 63 -0.19 -8.40 0.60
N ALA A 64 -0.23 -7.24 -0.05
CA ALA A 64 -0.25 -7.17 -1.50
C ALA A 64 1.15 -7.15 -2.12
N PHE A 65 2.05 -6.38 -1.53
CA PHE A 65 3.42 -6.24 -2.03
C PHE A 65 4.40 -6.25 -0.86
N GLU A 66 5.57 -6.83 -1.07
CA GLU A 66 6.58 -6.92 -0.03
C GLU A 66 7.97 -6.89 -0.63
N GLY A 67 8.84 -6.08 -0.01
CA GLY A 67 10.27 -6.04 -0.38
C GLY A 67 10.60 -5.31 -1.67
N ARG A 68 9.61 -4.62 -2.26
CA ARG A 68 9.83 -3.84 -3.47
C ARG A 68 8.87 -2.66 -3.52
N ILE A 69 9.18 -1.72 -4.40
CA ILE A 69 8.33 -0.55 -4.62
C ILE A 69 7.35 -0.90 -5.75
N PRO A 70 6.05 -1.04 -5.43
CA PRO A 70 5.06 -1.30 -6.48
C PRO A 70 4.86 -0.05 -7.34
N SER A 71 4.63 -0.24 -8.64
CA SER A 71 4.27 0.88 -9.50
C SER A 71 2.81 1.27 -9.27
N PRO A 72 2.43 2.50 -9.62
CA PRO A 72 1.02 2.90 -9.51
C PRO A 72 0.10 1.96 -10.28
N GLU A 73 0.52 1.49 -11.44
CA GLU A 73 -0.28 0.57 -12.23
C GLU A 73 -0.46 -0.77 -11.55
N GLU A 74 0.59 -1.29 -10.91
CA GLU A 74 0.50 -2.54 -10.16
C GLU A 74 -0.50 -2.42 -9.01
N VAL A 75 -0.46 -1.30 -8.29
CA VAL A 75 -1.40 -1.05 -7.19
C VAL A 75 -2.82 -0.96 -7.71
N LYS A 76 -3.03 -0.22 -8.80
CA LYS A 76 -4.34 -0.11 -9.44
C LYS A 76 -4.88 -1.49 -9.83
N ASN A 77 -4.07 -2.28 -10.52
CA ASN A 77 -4.50 -3.59 -11.00
C ASN A 77 -4.84 -4.52 -9.83
N TRP A 78 -4.07 -4.45 -8.76
CA TRP A 78 -4.33 -5.27 -7.58
C TRP A 78 -5.69 -4.91 -6.97
N ILE A 79 -5.96 -3.61 -6.83
CA ILE A 79 -7.21 -3.13 -6.25
C ILE A 79 -8.39 -3.47 -7.14
N GLU A 80 -8.27 -3.24 -8.44
CA GLU A 80 -9.35 -3.52 -9.39
C GLU A 80 -9.71 -5.00 -9.41
N ALA A 81 -8.73 -5.88 -9.28
CA ALA A 81 -8.97 -7.32 -9.25
C ALA A 81 -9.77 -7.74 -8.02
N ARG A 82 -9.73 -6.95 -6.94
CA ARG A 82 -10.46 -7.26 -5.71
C ARG A 82 -11.86 -6.70 -5.68
N ILE A 83 -12.13 -5.69 -6.47
CA ILE A 83 -13.42 -5.00 -6.50
C ILE A 83 -14.41 -5.70 -7.42
N CYS A 84 -13.92 -6.33 -8.46
CA CYS A 84 -14.79 -7.04 -9.41
C CYS A 84 -15.32 -8.36 -8.87
#